data_0748f64e8e7ce540d5c8b25d8df505ad
#
_entry.id   0748f64e8e7ce540d5c8b25d8df505ad
#
_cell.length_a   1.000
_cell.length_b   1.000
_cell.length_c   1.000
_cell.angle_alpha   90.00
_cell.angle_beta   90.00
_cell.angle_gamma   90.00
#
_symmetry.space_group_name_H-M   'P 1'
#
loop_
_entity.id
_entity.type
_entity.pdbx_description
1 polymer ?
#
loop_
_entity_poly.entity_id
_entity_poly.type
_entity_poly.pdbx_seq_one_letter_code
_entity_poly.pdbx_strand_id
1 'polypeptide(L)'
;MQVDFLEDGHLYAVNGEIARLSVTELLHKHGLAPDYEKIDTEVLKKKAEKGKKIHKDLENILNVDDYDPTTKEGEEFKEWVDRNLDKGIGEQVLGFESYGMLLAGTADFMGTMKDGTLVIADHKTTSQLHKEYVTWQVSLLDFFARRLDGATLNGEKFSWKGAKKFLCFHYTPELKVVKLDKILDTEIVKLLDCELHGEIYQRPKLVIDRDLKTRLVKLEEEFYNAEMVAKEIKKKVDVARAELLSAFKKQGISRWESPNGKILASYVPAKESLHVDEKKLMQKYPFIFAECQKLARKEAYVKITVRKEKGGNEND
;
A
#
# COMPACT_ATOMS: atom_id res chain seq x y z
N MET A 1 1.37 -28.68 -9.75
CA MET A 1 -0.08 -28.38 -9.83
C MET A 1 -0.27 -27.62 -11.13
N GLN A 2 -1.16 -28.09 -11.98
CA GLN A 2 -1.55 -27.41 -13.21
C GLN A 2 -2.88 -26.72 -12.93
N VAL A 3 -3.02 -25.46 -13.35
CA VAL A 3 -4.26 -24.70 -13.21
C VAL A 3 -4.55 -24.07 -14.56
N ASP A 4 -5.71 -24.37 -15.10
CA ASP A 4 -6.16 -23.92 -16.41
C ASP A 4 -7.43 -23.06 -16.24
N PHE A 5 -7.52 -21.97 -16.97
CA PHE A 5 -8.74 -21.16 -17.07
C PHE A 5 -9.47 -21.51 -18.36
N LEU A 6 -10.73 -21.91 -18.21
CA LEU A 6 -11.62 -22.27 -19.33
C LEU A 6 -12.54 -21.08 -19.60
N GLU A 7 -12.29 -20.37 -20.71
CA GLU A 7 -13.07 -19.17 -21.09
C GLU A 7 -14.57 -19.48 -21.26
N ASP A 8 -14.88 -20.64 -21.85
CA ASP A 8 -16.25 -21.14 -21.95
C ASP A 8 -16.77 -21.51 -20.55
N GLY A 9 -17.66 -20.66 -20.03
CA GLY A 9 -18.26 -20.83 -18.70
C GLY A 9 -17.52 -20.17 -17.55
N HIS A 10 -16.38 -19.50 -17.79
CA HIS A 10 -15.58 -18.83 -16.75
C HIS A 10 -15.20 -19.78 -15.60
N LEU A 11 -14.71 -20.97 -15.97
CA LEU A 11 -14.39 -22.05 -15.04
C LEU A 11 -12.86 -22.20 -14.89
N TYR A 12 -12.47 -22.74 -13.76
CA TYR A 12 -11.08 -23.12 -13.52
C TYR A 12 -10.96 -24.63 -13.40
N ALA A 13 -9.89 -25.20 -13.94
CA ALA A 13 -9.52 -26.57 -13.72
C ALA A 13 -8.19 -26.64 -12.97
N VAL A 14 -8.14 -27.45 -11.91
CA VAL A 14 -6.94 -27.72 -11.12
C VAL A 14 -6.58 -29.19 -11.30
N ASN A 15 -5.41 -29.46 -11.86
CA ASN A 15 -4.98 -30.84 -12.22
C ASN A 15 -5.99 -31.57 -13.11
N GLY A 16 -6.74 -30.86 -13.95
CA GLY A 16 -7.77 -31.43 -14.83
C GLY A 16 -9.16 -31.60 -14.19
N GLU A 17 -9.33 -31.28 -12.92
CA GLU A 17 -10.63 -31.28 -12.23
C GLU A 17 -11.16 -29.84 -12.09
N ILE A 18 -12.46 -29.65 -12.35
CA ILE A 18 -13.10 -28.35 -12.24
C ILE A 18 -13.05 -27.87 -10.78
N ALA A 19 -12.56 -26.66 -10.58
CA ALA A 19 -12.55 -26.02 -9.28
C ALA A 19 -13.98 -25.80 -8.77
N ARG A 20 -14.19 -26.08 -7.49
CA ARG A 20 -15.51 -25.98 -6.86
C ARG A 20 -16.05 -24.56 -6.86
N LEU A 21 -15.18 -23.60 -6.57
CA LEU A 21 -15.50 -22.18 -6.56
C LEU A 21 -14.26 -21.35 -6.99
N SER A 22 -14.51 -20.24 -7.63
CA SER A 22 -13.52 -19.18 -7.78
C SER A 22 -13.36 -18.38 -6.48
N VAL A 23 -12.25 -17.62 -6.36
CA VAL A 23 -12.05 -16.68 -5.24
C VAL A 23 -13.22 -15.69 -5.15
N THR A 24 -13.71 -15.19 -6.27
CA THR A 24 -14.82 -14.24 -6.31
C THR A 24 -16.12 -14.88 -5.78
N GLU A 25 -16.46 -16.09 -6.24
CA GLU A 25 -17.66 -16.83 -5.79
C GLU A 25 -17.58 -17.19 -4.30
N LEU A 26 -16.39 -17.61 -3.82
CA LEU A 26 -16.16 -17.86 -2.41
C LEU A 26 -16.48 -16.62 -1.56
N LEU A 27 -15.96 -15.47 -1.96
CA LEU A 27 -16.20 -14.22 -1.23
C LEU A 27 -17.67 -13.76 -1.29
N HIS A 28 -18.35 -13.93 -2.41
CA HIS A 28 -19.79 -13.68 -2.53
C HIS A 28 -20.60 -14.57 -1.61
N LYS A 29 -20.34 -15.87 -1.63
CA LYS A 29 -21.04 -16.86 -0.82
C LYS A 29 -20.96 -16.56 0.68
N HIS A 30 -19.83 -16.03 1.15
CA HIS A 30 -19.60 -15.70 2.55
C HIS A 30 -19.93 -14.23 2.91
N GLY A 31 -20.58 -13.48 2.02
CA GLY A 31 -20.99 -12.08 2.27
C GLY A 31 -19.82 -11.11 2.43
N LEU A 32 -18.66 -11.42 1.87
CA LEU A 32 -17.45 -10.59 1.89
C LEU A 32 -17.33 -9.70 0.64
N ALA A 33 -18.14 -9.95 -0.38
CA ALA A 33 -18.23 -9.16 -1.60
C ALA A 33 -19.33 -8.10 -1.53
N PRO A 34 -19.20 -7.00 -2.30
CA PRO A 34 -20.25 -6.00 -2.40
C PRO A 34 -21.50 -6.57 -3.07
N ASP A 35 -22.66 -6.11 -2.61
CA ASP A 35 -23.95 -6.45 -3.18
C ASP A 35 -24.29 -5.47 -4.32
N TYR A 36 -24.54 -6.01 -5.51
CA TYR A 36 -24.93 -5.25 -6.70
C TYR A 36 -26.37 -5.53 -7.15
N GLU A 37 -27.18 -6.27 -6.38
CA GLU A 37 -28.56 -6.66 -6.76
C GLU A 37 -29.48 -5.46 -7.05
N LYS A 38 -29.18 -4.31 -6.45
CA LYS A 38 -29.97 -3.08 -6.62
C LYS A 38 -29.58 -2.23 -7.83
N ILE A 39 -28.54 -2.64 -8.58
CA ILE A 39 -28.07 -1.88 -9.73
C ILE A 39 -28.69 -2.46 -10.99
N ASP A 40 -29.17 -1.57 -11.87
CA ASP A 40 -29.73 -1.93 -13.16
C ASP A 40 -28.77 -2.82 -13.97
N THR A 41 -29.30 -3.92 -14.50
CA THR A 41 -28.54 -4.96 -15.20
C THR A 41 -27.84 -4.44 -16.46
N GLU A 42 -28.47 -3.53 -17.20
CA GLU A 42 -27.87 -2.91 -18.39
C GLU A 42 -26.70 -1.99 -18.03
N VAL A 43 -26.81 -1.28 -16.90
CA VAL A 43 -25.71 -0.45 -16.38
C VAL A 43 -24.54 -1.32 -15.96
N LEU A 44 -24.82 -2.43 -15.25
CA LEU A 44 -23.78 -3.39 -14.85
C LEU A 44 -23.08 -3.99 -16.06
N LYS A 45 -23.85 -4.41 -17.09
CA LYS A 45 -23.30 -4.99 -18.33
C LYS A 45 -22.36 -4.03 -19.05
N LYS A 46 -22.78 -2.79 -19.27
CA LYS A 46 -21.95 -1.75 -19.91
C LYS A 46 -20.66 -1.47 -19.13
N LYS A 47 -20.76 -1.40 -17.79
CA LYS A 47 -19.58 -1.20 -16.94
C LYS A 47 -18.64 -2.42 -16.97
N ALA A 48 -19.18 -3.63 -16.98
CA ALA A 48 -18.40 -4.86 -17.09
C ALA A 48 -17.66 -4.94 -18.44
N GLU A 49 -18.32 -4.60 -19.55
CA GLU A 49 -17.69 -4.55 -20.89
C GLU A 49 -16.56 -3.53 -20.94
N LYS A 50 -16.79 -2.32 -20.39
CA LYS A 50 -15.73 -1.32 -20.27
C LYS A 50 -14.57 -1.84 -19.41
N GLY A 51 -14.89 -2.44 -18.26
CA GLY A 51 -13.89 -3.03 -17.34
C GLY A 51 -13.05 -4.10 -18.04
N LYS A 52 -13.68 -5.04 -18.75
CA LYS A 52 -12.97 -6.09 -19.50
C LYS A 52 -11.99 -5.52 -20.53
N LYS A 53 -12.40 -4.48 -21.28
CA LYS A 53 -11.51 -3.82 -22.24
C LYS A 53 -10.28 -3.23 -21.56
N ILE A 54 -10.47 -2.55 -20.43
CA ILE A 54 -9.36 -1.96 -19.66
C ILE A 54 -8.46 -3.08 -19.11
N HIS A 55 -9.01 -4.12 -18.45
CA HIS A 55 -8.21 -5.23 -17.93
C HIS A 55 -7.37 -5.89 -19.03
N LYS A 56 -7.93 -6.09 -20.22
CA LYS A 56 -7.17 -6.65 -21.35
C LYS A 56 -6.03 -5.76 -21.80
N ASP A 57 -6.21 -4.46 -21.78
CA ASP A 57 -5.17 -3.48 -22.08
C ASP A 57 -4.04 -3.54 -21.02
N LEU A 58 -4.40 -3.59 -19.73
CA LEU A 58 -3.46 -3.70 -18.61
C LEU A 58 -2.68 -5.03 -18.62
N GLU A 59 -3.36 -6.14 -18.93
CA GLU A 59 -2.75 -7.45 -19.11
C GLU A 59 -1.70 -7.42 -20.23
N ASN A 60 -2.04 -6.84 -21.38
CA ASN A 60 -1.14 -6.77 -22.51
C ASN A 60 0.13 -5.94 -22.23
N ILE A 61 0.04 -4.89 -21.41
CA ILE A 61 1.21 -4.12 -20.95
C ILE A 61 2.23 -5.01 -20.24
N LEU A 62 1.78 -6.06 -19.57
CA LEU A 62 2.64 -6.95 -18.80
C LEU A 62 3.09 -8.19 -19.57
N ASN A 63 2.26 -8.65 -20.51
CA ASN A 63 2.42 -9.95 -21.16
C ASN A 63 2.89 -9.86 -22.62
N VAL A 64 2.86 -8.66 -23.23
CA VAL A 64 3.24 -8.44 -24.63
C VAL A 64 4.36 -7.42 -24.70
N ASP A 65 5.48 -7.81 -25.29
CA ASP A 65 6.62 -6.93 -25.48
C ASP A 65 6.25 -5.72 -26.36
N ASP A 66 6.78 -4.56 -26.03
CA ASP A 66 6.58 -3.29 -26.76
C ASP A 66 5.11 -2.90 -27.01
N TYR A 67 4.21 -3.32 -26.09
CA TYR A 67 2.79 -3.00 -26.21
C TYR A 67 2.50 -1.51 -25.97
N ASP A 68 1.75 -0.91 -26.90
CA ASP A 68 1.24 0.45 -26.76
C ASP A 68 -0.19 0.44 -26.19
N PRO A 69 -0.42 1.06 -25.02
CA PRO A 69 -1.74 1.12 -24.41
C PRO A 69 -2.79 1.76 -25.32
N THR A 70 -4.00 1.26 -25.26
CA THR A 70 -5.14 1.77 -26.05
C THR A 70 -6.17 2.54 -25.20
N THR A 71 -5.97 2.55 -23.88
CA THR A 71 -6.83 3.24 -22.93
C THR A 71 -6.04 4.22 -22.06
N LYS A 72 -6.70 5.26 -21.55
CA LYS A 72 -6.07 6.19 -20.60
C LYS A 72 -5.56 5.45 -19.35
N GLU A 73 -6.36 4.50 -18.86
CA GLU A 73 -6.02 3.67 -17.70
C GLU A 73 -4.76 2.84 -17.97
N GLY A 74 -4.59 2.36 -19.21
CA GLY A 74 -3.40 1.67 -19.67
C GLY A 74 -2.17 2.57 -19.71
N GLU A 75 -2.29 3.79 -20.24
CA GLU A 75 -1.20 4.77 -20.25
C GLU A 75 -0.70 5.07 -18.84
N GLU A 76 -1.61 5.36 -17.90
CA GLU A 76 -1.31 5.63 -16.49
C GLU A 76 -0.63 4.41 -15.82
N PHE A 77 -1.07 3.20 -16.13
CA PHE A 77 -0.48 1.97 -15.59
C PHE A 77 0.91 1.71 -16.19
N LYS A 78 1.11 1.87 -17.49
CA LYS A 78 2.41 1.73 -18.15
C LYS A 78 3.45 2.66 -17.55
N GLU A 79 3.09 3.92 -17.30
CA GLU A 79 3.98 4.85 -16.61
C GLU A 79 4.36 4.36 -15.19
N TRP A 80 3.42 3.76 -14.48
CA TRP A 80 3.71 3.21 -13.16
C TRP A 80 4.61 1.99 -13.25
N VAL A 81 4.36 1.09 -14.21
CA VAL A 81 5.19 -0.10 -14.51
C VAL A 81 6.61 0.32 -14.81
N ASP A 82 6.81 1.23 -15.74
CA ASP A 82 8.14 1.71 -16.17
C ASP A 82 8.95 2.32 -15.03
N ARG A 83 8.30 2.96 -14.06
CA ARG A 83 8.97 3.56 -12.90
C ARG A 83 9.30 2.55 -11.79
N ASN A 84 8.47 1.55 -11.59
CA ASN A 84 8.47 0.78 -10.35
C ASN A 84 8.77 -0.71 -10.53
N LEU A 85 8.44 -1.29 -11.68
CA LEU A 85 8.47 -2.73 -11.89
C LEU A 85 9.77 -3.18 -12.55
N ASP A 86 10.31 -4.31 -12.10
CA ASP A 86 11.41 -5.03 -12.76
C ASP A 86 10.84 -6.10 -13.70
N LYS A 87 9.92 -6.93 -13.18
CA LYS A 87 9.22 -7.96 -13.94
C LYS A 87 7.77 -8.07 -13.47
N GLY A 88 6.86 -8.32 -14.41
CA GLY A 88 5.45 -8.51 -14.10
C GLY A 88 4.78 -9.52 -15.03
N ILE A 89 3.66 -10.06 -14.55
CA ILE A 89 2.76 -10.90 -15.32
C ILE A 89 1.33 -10.47 -15.00
N GLY A 90 0.51 -10.34 -16.01
CA GLY A 90 -0.92 -10.10 -15.91
C GLY A 90 -1.72 -11.39 -15.95
N GLU A 91 -2.88 -11.39 -15.32
CA GLU A 91 -3.86 -12.49 -15.34
C GLU A 91 -3.27 -13.85 -14.93
N GLN A 92 -2.46 -13.86 -13.85
CA GLN A 92 -1.86 -15.09 -13.37
C GLN A 92 -2.89 -15.98 -12.67
N VAL A 93 -3.17 -17.13 -13.27
CA VAL A 93 -4.09 -18.12 -12.70
C VAL A 93 -3.40 -18.89 -11.56
N LEU A 94 -4.07 -18.97 -10.42
CA LEU A 94 -3.60 -19.62 -9.20
C LEU A 94 -4.66 -20.63 -8.70
N GLY A 95 -4.22 -21.82 -8.30
CA GLY A 95 -5.08 -22.85 -7.74
C GLY A 95 -4.72 -23.18 -6.30
N PHE A 96 -5.68 -23.74 -5.60
CA PHE A 96 -5.54 -24.23 -4.24
C PHE A 96 -6.28 -25.56 -4.09
N GLU A 97 -5.57 -26.57 -3.63
CA GLU A 97 -6.13 -27.88 -3.33
C GLU A 97 -5.81 -28.22 -1.88
N SER A 98 -6.82 -28.44 -1.07
CA SER A 98 -6.68 -28.87 0.31
C SER A 98 -7.96 -29.56 0.79
N TYR A 99 -7.81 -30.69 1.46
CA TYR A 99 -8.92 -31.46 2.04
C TYR A 99 -10.05 -31.79 1.05
N GLY A 100 -9.70 -32.06 -0.23
CA GLY A 100 -10.68 -32.33 -1.29
C GLY A 100 -11.44 -31.13 -1.80
N MET A 101 -11.02 -29.93 -1.43
CA MET A 101 -11.56 -28.66 -1.94
C MET A 101 -10.62 -28.09 -2.99
N LEU A 102 -11.14 -27.88 -4.20
CA LEU A 102 -10.45 -27.24 -5.29
C LEU A 102 -10.98 -25.81 -5.43
N LEU A 103 -10.12 -24.84 -5.26
CA LEU A 103 -10.40 -23.40 -5.44
C LEU A 103 -9.39 -22.83 -6.43
N ALA A 104 -9.81 -21.83 -7.18
CA ALA A 104 -8.91 -21.12 -8.07
C ALA A 104 -9.30 -19.64 -8.21
N GLY A 105 -8.41 -18.88 -8.78
CA GLY A 105 -8.65 -17.47 -9.12
C GLY A 105 -7.50 -16.90 -9.92
N THR A 106 -7.75 -15.76 -10.52
CA THR A 106 -6.76 -15.04 -11.30
C THR A 106 -6.31 -13.81 -10.53
N ALA A 107 -5.00 -13.62 -10.43
CA ALA A 107 -4.43 -12.36 -9.98
C ALA A 107 -4.25 -11.44 -11.18
N ASP A 108 -4.91 -10.29 -11.16
CA ASP A 108 -4.82 -9.31 -12.26
C ASP A 108 -3.37 -8.90 -12.53
N PHE A 109 -2.56 -8.85 -11.47
CA PHE A 109 -1.16 -8.48 -11.57
C PHE A 109 -0.31 -9.11 -10.47
N MET A 110 0.80 -9.73 -10.88
CA MET A 110 1.87 -10.19 -9.98
C MET A 110 3.23 -9.80 -10.56
N GLY A 111 4.22 -9.53 -9.69
CA GLY A 111 5.54 -9.15 -10.18
C GLY A 111 6.59 -8.91 -9.12
N THR A 112 7.75 -8.44 -9.59
CA THR A 112 8.87 -8.00 -8.76
C THR A 112 9.14 -6.52 -9.02
N MET A 113 9.17 -5.76 -7.97
CA MET A 113 9.51 -4.33 -8.01
C MET A 113 11.02 -4.15 -8.21
N LYS A 114 11.44 -2.98 -8.70
CA LYS A 114 12.86 -2.63 -8.86
C LYS A 114 13.67 -2.69 -7.56
N ASP A 115 13.01 -2.65 -6.40
CA ASP A 115 13.64 -2.80 -5.09
C ASP A 115 13.73 -4.27 -4.63
N GLY A 116 13.36 -5.22 -5.48
CA GLY A 116 13.34 -6.66 -5.19
C GLY A 116 12.12 -7.13 -4.40
N THR A 117 11.20 -6.23 -4.02
CA THR A 117 9.97 -6.60 -3.31
C THR A 117 8.98 -7.24 -4.29
N LEU A 118 8.36 -8.35 -3.91
CA LEU A 118 7.26 -8.93 -4.67
C LEU A 118 6.00 -8.05 -4.56
N VAL A 119 5.19 -8.03 -5.59
CA VAL A 119 3.93 -7.30 -5.60
C VAL A 119 2.82 -8.19 -6.15
N ILE A 120 1.67 -8.15 -5.49
CA ILE A 120 0.41 -8.70 -5.99
C ILE A 120 -0.65 -7.62 -5.90
N ALA A 121 -1.41 -7.48 -6.96
CA ALA A 121 -2.39 -6.40 -7.05
C ALA A 121 -3.62 -6.80 -7.84
N ASP A 122 -4.63 -5.96 -7.70
CA ASP A 122 -5.91 -6.06 -8.38
C ASP A 122 -6.26 -4.70 -8.99
N HIS A 123 -6.89 -4.70 -10.16
CA HIS A 123 -7.31 -3.54 -10.91
C HIS A 123 -8.80 -3.26 -10.72
N LYS A 124 -9.15 -2.04 -10.36
CA LYS A 124 -10.56 -1.63 -10.17
C LYS A 124 -10.89 -0.36 -10.93
N THR A 125 -11.88 -0.48 -11.80
CA THR A 125 -12.44 0.62 -12.62
C THR A 125 -13.78 1.14 -12.08
N THR A 126 -14.21 0.64 -10.91
CA THR A 126 -15.48 1.03 -10.26
C THR A 126 -15.40 2.44 -9.71
N SER A 127 -16.55 3.15 -9.68
CA SER A 127 -16.62 4.50 -9.11
C SER A 127 -16.28 4.56 -7.61
N GLN A 128 -16.61 3.48 -6.90
CA GLN A 128 -16.29 3.32 -5.47
C GLN A 128 -15.39 2.11 -5.28
N LEU A 129 -14.32 2.28 -4.52
CA LEU A 129 -13.43 1.19 -4.15
C LEU A 129 -13.98 0.48 -2.91
N HIS A 130 -14.32 -0.79 -3.05
CA HIS A 130 -14.62 -1.69 -1.94
C HIS A 130 -13.32 -2.29 -1.39
N LYS A 131 -12.55 -1.47 -0.67
CA LYS A 131 -11.18 -1.80 -0.23
C LYS A 131 -11.09 -3.15 0.47
N GLU A 132 -12.03 -3.47 1.35
CA GLU A 132 -12.02 -4.71 2.11
C GLU A 132 -12.19 -5.94 1.21
N TYR A 133 -13.11 -5.90 0.26
CA TYR A 133 -13.31 -6.96 -0.72
C TYR A 133 -12.04 -7.24 -1.52
N VAL A 134 -11.41 -6.19 -2.05
CA VAL A 134 -10.15 -6.31 -2.79
C VAL A 134 -9.03 -6.84 -1.89
N THR A 135 -9.01 -6.43 -0.63
CA THR A 135 -8.02 -6.95 0.34
C THR A 135 -8.17 -8.46 0.53
N TRP A 136 -9.40 -8.98 0.62
CA TRP A 136 -9.66 -10.42 0.68
C TRP A 136 -9.24 -11.14 -0.59
N GLN A 137 -9.59 -10.61 -1.79
CA GLN A 137 -9.19 -11.18 -3.08
C GLN A 137 -7.68 -11.36 -3.17
N VAL A 138 -6.94 -10.27 -3.00
CA VAL A 138 -5.48 -10.25 -3.12
C VAL A 138 -4.81 -11.13 -2.05
N SER A 139 -5.37 -11.17 -0.82
CA SER A 139 -4.82 -11.99 0.27
C SER A 139 -5.03 -13.49 0.05
N LEU A 140 -6.19 -13.90 -0.49
CA LEU A 140 -6.46 -15.28 -0.86
C LEU A 140 -5.53 -15.73 -2.00
N LEU A 141 -5.34 -14.89 -3.01
CA LEU A 141 -4.44 -15.17 -4.11
C LEU A 141 -2.97 -15.28 -3.66
N ASP A 142 -2.51 -14.41 -2.75
CA ASP A 142 -1.20 -14.58 -2.11
C ASP A 142 -1.10 -15.89 -1.33
N PHE A 143 -2.17 -16.26 -0.62
CA PHE A 143 -2.23 -17.52 0.13
C PHE A 143 -2.09 -18.74 -0.79
N PHE A 144 -2.68 -18.72 -2.00
CA PHE A 144 -2.52 -19.76 -3.01
C PHE A 144 -1.12 -19.72 -3.62
N ALA A 145 -0.64 -18.54 -4.02
CA ALA A 145 0.68 -18.36 -4.61
C ALA A 145 1.82 -18.89 -3.71
N ARG A 146 1.73 -18.67 -2.39
CA ARG A 146 2.72 -19.20 -1.44
C ARG A 146 2.76 -20.71 -1.37
N ARG A 147 1.67 -21.41 -1.69
CA ARG A 147 1.60 -22.86 -1.75
C ARG A 147 2.10 -23.45 -3.06
N LEU A 148 2.08 -22.64 -4.10
CA LEU A 148 2.64 -22.96 -5.41
C LEU A 148 4.13 -22.65 -5.52
N ASP A 149 4.75 -22.06 -4.48
CA ASP A 149 6.18 -21.73 -4.49
C ASP A 149 7.04 -22.98 -4.77
N GLY A 150 7.88 -22.86 -5.79
CA GLY A 150 8.69 -23.97 -6.28
C GLY A 150 8.00 -24.88 -7.31
N ALA A 151 6.70 -24.71 -7.58
CA ALA A 151 6.00 -25.38 -8.67
C ALA A 151 6.40 -24.83 -10.05
N THR A 152 6.06 -25.56 -11.11
CA THR A 152 6.17 -25.05 -12.48
C THR A 152 4.84 -24.44 -12.89
N LEU A 153 4.83 -23.17 -13.22
CA LEU A 153 3.67 -22.47 -13.79
C LEU A 153 4.08 -21.93 -15.17
N ASN A 154 3.24 -22.17 -16.18
CA ASN A 154 3.49 -21.73 -17.57
C ASN A 154 4.87 -22.15 -18.10
N GLY A 155 5.38 -23.33 -17.67
CA GLY A 155 6.69 -23.85 -18.09
C GLY A 155 7.90 -23.31 -17.33
N GLU A 156 7.70 -22.34 -16.44
CA GLU A 156 8.76 -21.74 -15.63
C GLU A 156 8.62 -22.08 -14.14
N LYS A 157 9.76 -22.09 -13.43
CA LYS A 157 9.76 -22.30 -11.99
C LYS A 157 9.23 -21.07 -11.28
N PHE A 158 8.08 -21.19 -10.65
CA PHE A 158 7.44 -20.13 -9.89
C PHE A 158 8.12 -19.94 -8.53
N SER A 159 8.45 -18.72 -8.19
CA SER A 159 8.99 -18.36 -6.87
C SER A 159 8.22 -17.20 -6.27
N TRP A 160 7.68 -17.41 -5.06
CA TRP A 160 6.87 -16.43 -4.37
C TRP A 160 7.33 -16.21 -2.92
N LYS A 161 8.67 -16.21 -2.70
CA LYS A 161 9.32 -15.97 -1.41
C LYS A 161 9.88 -14.55 -1.31
N GLY A 162 9.73 -13.91 -0.17
CA GLY A 162 10.27 -12.59 0.10
C GLY A 162 9.25 -11.60 0.66
N ALA A 163 9.71 -10.37 0.81
CA ALA A 163 8.85 -9.24 1.21
C ALA A 163 7.83 -8.94 0.10
N LYS A 164 6.61 -8.60 0.50
CA LYS A 164 5.48 -8.40 -0.43
C LYS A 164 4.77 -7.09 -0.21
N LYS A 165 4.30 -6.50 -1.31
CA LYS A 165 3.35 -5.38 -1.33
C LYS A 165 2.03 -5.87 -1.88
N PHE A 166 0.95 -5.49 -1.21
CA PHE A 166 -0.43 -5.75 -1.60
C PHE A 166 -1.00 -4.43 -2.07
N LEU A 167 -1.42 -4.35 -3.33
CA LEU A 167 -1.86 -3.10 -3.94
C LEU A 167 -3.24 -3.26 -4.61
N CYS A 168 -3.93 -2.14 -4.75
CA CYS A 168 -5.05 -2.01 -5.67
C CYS A 168 -4.81 -0.78 -6.55
N PHE A 169 -4.91 -0.97 -7.85
CA PHE A 169 -4.89 0.10 -8.84
C PHE A 169 -6.33 0.53 -9.11
N HIS A 170 -6.72 1.68 -8.60
CA HIS A 170 -8.07 2.21 -8.73
C HIS A 170 -8.09 3.40 -9.69
N TYR A 171 -8.81 3.25 -10.81
CA TYR A 171 -8.80 4.15 -11.97
C TYR A 171 -10.00 5.10 -12.01
N THR A 172 -10.29 5.82 -10.93
CA THR A 172 -11.44 6.74 -10.92
C THR A 172 -11.19 7.97 -10.03
N PRO A 173 -11.16 9.18 -10.60
CA PRO A 173 -11.11 9.55 -12.02
C PRO A 173 -9.70 9.42 -12.64
N GLU A 174 -8.68 9.20 -11.84
CA GLU A 174 -7.27 9.02 -12.16
C GLU A 174 -6.73 7.84 -11.39
N LEU A 175 -5.61 7.30 -11.85
CA LEU A 175 -4.95 6.18 -11.18
C LEU A 175 -4.55 6.53 -9.74
N LYS A 176 -5.08 5.77 -8.79
CA LYS A 176 -4.67 5.77 -7.38
C LYS A 176 -4.14 4.41 -7.01
N VAL A 177 -2.88 4.36 -6.60
CA VAL A 177 -2.26 3.14 -6.08
C VAL A 177 -2.56 3.06 -4.58
N VAL A 178 -3.47 2.17 -4.21
CA VAL A 178 -3.93 1.98 -2.84
C VAL A 178 -3.17 0.82 -2.21
N LYS A 179 -2.48 1.07 -1.12
CA LYS A 179 -1.88 0.01 -0.31
C LYS A 179 -2.95 -0.73 0.47
N LEU A 180 -2.89 -2.06 0.40
CA LEU A 180 -3.78 -2.97 1.12
C LEU A 180 -3.04 -3.60 2.30
N ASP A 181 -3.78 -3.84 3.38
CA ASP A 181 -3.28 -4.59 4.52
C ASP A 181 -3.66 -6.06 4.33
N LYS A 182 -2.67 -6.96 4.43
CA LYS A 182 -2.92 -8.39 4.23
C LYS A 182 -3.88 -8.94 5.28
N ILE A 183 -4.88 -9.74 4.86
CA ILE A 183 -5.70 -10.54 5.78
C ILE A 183 -4.81 -11.61 6.43
N LEU A 184 -4.98 -11.79 7.72
CA LEU A 184 -4.23 -12.80 8.47
C LEU A 184 -4.52 -14.20 7.93
N ASP A 185 -3.50 -15.02 7.81
CA ASP A 185 -3.64 -16.41 7.35
C ASP A 185 -4.62 -17.21 8.21
N THR A 186 -4.70 -16.92 9.51
CA THR A 186 -5.68 -17.53 10.42
C THR A 186 -7.13 -17.23 10.02
N GLU A 187 -7.41 -16.03 9.52
CA GLU A 187 -8.75 -15.67 9.05
C GLU A 187 -9.05 -16.33 7.69
N ILE A 188 -8.04 -16.41 6.80
CA ILE A 188 -8.18 -17.14 5.53
C ILE A 188 -8.48 -18.62 5.81
N VAL A 189 -7.75 -19.26 6.72
CA VAL A 189 -7.99 -20.67 7.08
C VAL A 189 -9.38 -20.86 7.67
N LYS A 190 -9.88 -19.95 8.52
CA LYS A 190 -11.25 -20.01 9.03
C LYS A 190 -12.30 -19.89 7.92
N LEU A 191 -12.10 -18.99 6.96
CA LEU A 191 -12.99 -18.86 5.80
C LEU A 191 -13.05 -20.16 5.01
N LEU A 192 -11.90 -20.77 4.73
CA LEU A 192 -11.79 -22.03 4.00
C LEU A 192 -12.40 -23.20 4.79
N ASP A 193 -12.23 -23.22 6.09
CA ASP A 193 -12.83 -24.21 6.99
C ASP A 193 -14.37 -24.11 7.00
N CYS A 194 -14.91 -22.89 7.09
CA CYS A 194 -16.35 -22.66 6.93
C CYS A 194 -16.86 -23.16 5.58
N GLU A 195 -16.14 -22.90 4.48
CA GLU A 195 -16.53 -23.40 3.16
C GLU A 195 -16.54 -24.92 3.12
N LEU A 196 -15.53 -25.58 3.69
CA LEU A 196 -15.42 -27.04 3.74
C LEU A 196 -16.61 -27.67 4.47
N HIS A 197 -17.07 -27.09 5.57
CA HIS A 197 -18.18 -27.57 6.39
C HIS A 197 -19.56 -27.05 5.96
N GLY A 198 -19.63 -26.20 4.92
CA GLY A 198 -20.89 -25.60 4.44
C GLY A 198 -21.45 -24.53 5.38
N GLU A 199 -20.60 -23.95 6.22
CA GLU A 199 -20.93 -22.87 7.15
C GLU A 199 -20.68 -21.52 6.51
N ILE A 200 -21.36 -20.45 6.98
CA ILE A 200 -21.07 -19.08 6.56
C ILE A 200 -20.02 -18.47 7.48
N TYR A 201 -18.93 -18.02 6.89
CA TYR A 201 -17.87 -17.32 7.61
C TYR A 201 -18.43 -16.07 8.31
N GLN A 202 -18.21 -16.00 9.61
CA GLN A 202 -18.55 -14.82 10.40
C GLN A 202 -17.27 -14.11 10.80
N ARG A 203 -17.17 -12.85 10.40
CA ARG A 203 -16.08 -12.00 10.87
C ARG A 203 -16.05 -12.01 12.39
N PRO A 204 -14.86 -12.09 13.00
CA PRO A 204 -14.77 -11.86 14.42
C PRO A 204 -15.39 -10.48 14.72
N LYS A 205 -16.52 -10.47 15.42
CA LYS A 205 -17.01 -9.21 15.96
C LYS A 205 -15.94 -8.78 16.97
N LEU A 206 -15.29 -7.66 16.68
CA LEU A 206 -14.57 -6.95 17.74
C LEU A 206 -15.60 -6.66 18.83
N VAL A 207 -15.67 -7.56 19.81
CA VAL A 207 -16.39 -7.30 21.05
C VAL A 207 -15.53 -6.27 21.79
N ILE A 208 -15.62 -5.02 21.33
CA ILE A 208 -15.07 -3.91 22.11
C ILE A 208 -16.01 -3.83 23.31
N ASP A 209 -15.50 -4.25 24.43
CA ASP A 209 -16.16 -4.05 25.71
C ASP A 209 -16.68 -2.60 25.79
N ARG A 210 -17.86 -2.43 26.34
CA ARG A 210 -18.53 -1.11 26.41
C ARG A 210 -17.63 -0.07 27.06
N ASP A 211 -16.89 -0.48 28.08
CA ASP A 211 -15.93 0.37 28.81
C ASP A 211 -14.72 0.71 27.90
N LEU A 212 -14.20 -0.26 27.13
CA LEU A 212 -13.11 -0.04 26.18
C LEU A 212 -13.56 0.90 25.06
N LYS A 213 -14.76 0.72 24.52
CA LYS A 213 -15.32 1.62 23.50
C LYS A 213 -15.42 3.06 24.01
N THR A 214 -15.93 3.25 25.23
CA THR A 214 -16.05 4.57 25.85
C THR A 214 -14.67 5.20 26.09
N ARG A 215 -13.70 4.40 26.55
CA ARG A 215 -12.31 4.85 26.73
C ARG A 215 -11.63 5.22 25.41
N LEU A 216 -11.83 4.43 24.35
CA LEU A 216 -11.26 4.71 23.02
C LEU A 216 -11.82 6.01 22.43
N VAL A 217 -13.14 6.24 22.55
CA VAL A 217 -13.75 7.50 22.09
C VAL A 217 -13.18 8.69 22.83
N LYS A 218 -13.03 8.57 24.17
CA LYS A 218 -12.44 9.63 24.98
C LYS A 218 -10.97 9.89 24.62
N LEU A 219 -10.18 8.83 24.41
CA LEU A 219 -8.78 8.92 24.00
C LEU A 219 -8.65 9.53 22.58
N GLU A 220 -9.56 9.21 21.66
CA GLU A 220 -9.59 9.78 20.32
C GLU A 220 -9.81 11.30 20.39
N GLU A 221 -10.77 11.76 21.20
CA GLU A 221 -11.03 13.18 21.39
C GLU A 221 -9.86 13.91 22.06
N GLU A 222 -9.29 13.32 23.12
CA GLU A 222 -8.10 13.86 23.79
C GLU A 222 -6.90 13.95 22.84
N PHE A 223 -6.67 12.91 22.04
CA PHE A 223 -5.59 12.89 21.05
C PHE A 223 -5.80 13.94 19.96
N TYR A 224 -7.01 14.02 19.40
CA TYR A 224 -7.34 14.99 18.36
C TYR A 224 -7.13 16.42 18.86
N ASN A 225 -7.62 16.74 20.07
CA ASN A 225 -7.45 18.05 20.67
C ASN A 225 -5.97 18.37 20.94
N ALA A 226 -5.20 17.41 21.44
CA ALA A 226 -3.76 17.58 21.67
C ALA A 226 -2.99 17.82 20.37
N GLU A 227 -3.30 17.09 19.30
CA GLU A 227 -2.70 17.28 17.96
C GLU A 227 -3.04 18.66 17.37
N MET A 228 -4.28 19.12 17.52
CA MET A 228 -4.69 20.44 17.03
C MET A 228 -3.95 21.56 17.76
N VAL A 229 -3.84 21.45 19.09
CA VAL A 229 -3.07 22.41 19.91
C VAL A 229 -1.58 22.35 19.54
N ALA A 230 -1.01 21.17 19.36
CA ALA A 230 0.39 21.02 18.96
C ALA A 230 0.67 21.66 17.59
N LYS A 231 -0.24 21.50 16.62
CA LYS A 231 -0.14 22.16 15.30
C LYS A 231 -0.19 23.67 15.40
N GLU A 232 -1.10 24.21 16.21
CA GLU A 232 -1.21 25.65 16.42
C GLU A 232 0.02 26.24 17.10
N ILE A 233 0.51 25.58 18.15
CA ILE A 233 1.75 25.95 18.83
C ILE A 233 2.93 25.89 17.86
N LYS A 234 3.05 24.83 17.07
CA LYS A 234 4.10 24.70 16.06
C LYS A 234 4.07 25.86 15.08
N LYS A 235 2.88 26.22 14.57
CA LYS A 235 2.72 27.37 13.67
C LYS A 235 3.20 28.67 14.31
N LYS A 236 2.84 28.94 15.58
CA LYS A 236 3.30 30.13 16.32
C LYS A 236 4.83 30.14 16.50
N VAL A 237 5.40 28.97 16.82
CA VAL A 237 6.86 28.82 16.96
C VAL A 237 7.58 29.05 15.63
N ASP A 238 7.04 28.57 14.52
CA ASP A 238 7.65 28.73 13.19
C ASP A 238 7.59 30.19 12.74
N VAL A 239 6.50 30.93 13.02
CA VAL A 239 6.40 32.37 12.78
C VAL A 239 7.45 33.12 13.60
N ALA A 240 7.51 32.87 14.90
CA ALA A 240 8.49 33.52 15.78
C ALA A 240 9.95 33.25 15.36
N ARG A 241 10.24 32.02 14.90
CA ARG A 241 11.57 31.67 14.34
C ARG A 241 11.89 32.46 13.07
N ALA A 242 10.91 32.62 12.18
CA ALA A 242 11.08 33.37 10.94
C ALA A 242 11.36 34.87 11.24
N GLU A 243 10.63 35.43 12.18
CA GLU A 243 10.86 36.82 12.62
C GLU A 243 12.25 37.03 13.25
N LEU A 244 12.66 36.14 14.16
CA LEU A 244 14.01 36.16 14.74
C LEU A 244 15.09 36.00 13.67
N LEU A 245 14.91 35.10 12.71
CA LEU A 245 15.86 34.92 11.60
C LEU A 245 15.99 36.19 10.76
N SER A 246 14.86 36.84 10.46
CA SER A 246 14.83 38.08 9.72
C SER A 246 15.55 39.21 10.49
N ALA A 247 15.27 39.35 11.79
CA ALA A 247 15.91 40.33 12.65
C ALA A 247 17.43 40.10 12.77
N PHE A 248 17.85 38.86 12.94
CA PHE A 248 19.28 38.48 13.02
C PHE A 248 20.02 38.82 11.72
N LYS A 249 19.44 38.48 10.57
CA LYS A 249 20.01 38.83 9.26
C LYS A 249 20.12 40.36 9.06
N LYS A 250 19.07 41.10 9.42
CA LYS A 250 19.02 42.57 9.25
C LYS A 250 20.01 43.32 10.13
N GLN A 251 20.23 42.81 11.37
CA GLN A 251 21.07 43.48 12.36
C GLN A 251 22.48 42.89 12.51
N GLY A 252 22.79 41.80 11.77
CA GLY A 252 24.08 41.13 11.85
C GLY A 252 24.32 40.41 13.20
N ILE A 253 23.26 40.08 13.93
CA ILE A 253 23.37 39.44 15.25
C ILE A 253 23.55 37.94 15.07
N SER A 254 24.55 37.37 15.75
CA SER A 254 24.78 35.91 15.74
C SER A 254 24.18 35.18 16.95
N ARG A 255 23.91 35.89 18.03
CA ARG A 255 23.40 35.32 19.29
C ARG A 255 22.59 36.36 20.07
N TRP A 256 21.49 35.92 20.65
CA TRP A 256 20.65 36.73 21.53
C TRP A 256 20.14 35.87 22.69
N GLU A 257 20.11 36.42 23.87
CA GLU A 257 19.54 35.80 25.07
C GLU A 257 18.40 36.69 25.59
N SER A 258 17.28 36.06 25.94
CA SER A 258 16.14 36.78 26.51
C SER A 258 16.49 37.39 27.86
N PRO A 259 15.86 38.54 28.22
CA PRO A 259 16.19 39.24 29.49
C PRO A 259 16.04 38.37 30.74
N ASN A 260 15.16 37.39 30.71
CA ASN A 260 14.95 36.43 31.81
C ASN A 260 15.83 35.18 31.71
N GLY A 261 16.74 35.08 30.75
CA GLY A 261 17.66 33.97 30.54
C GLY A 261 17.01 32.66 30.10
N LYS A 262 15.69 32.63 29.88
CA LYS A 262 14.96 31.40 29.57
C LYS A 262 15.13 30.94 28.09
N ILE A 263 15.41 31.90 27.19
CA ILE A 263 15.54 31.61 25.76
C ILE A 263 16.90 32.09 25.27
N LEU A 264 17.61 31.21 24.58
CA LEU A 264 18.83 31.52 23.87
C LEU A 264 18.61 31.25 22.37
N ALA A 265 18.73 32.26 21.55
CA ALA A 265 18.64 32.14 20.09
C ALA A 265 20.03 32.34 19.46
N SER A 266 20.38 31.48 18.52
CA SER A 266 21.66 31.60 17.78
C SER A 266 21.39 31.48 16.29
N TYR A 267 21.98 32.37 15.50
CA TYR A 267 21.94 32.30 14.04
C TYR A 267 22.87 31.18 13.55
N VAL A 268 22.32 30.26 12.79
CA VAL A 268 23.09 29.24 12.10
C VAL A 268 23.03 29.53 10.61
N PRO A 269 24.13 29.88 9.97
CA PRO A 269 24.15 30.19 8.56
C PRO A 269 23.79 28.95 7.71
N ALA A 270 23.28 29.21 6.51
CA ALA A 270 23.06 28.15 5.54
C ALA A 270 24.40 27.46 5.24
N LYS A 271 24.36 26.13 5.21
CA LYS A 271 25.54 25.31 4.91
C LYS A 271 25.16 24.28 3.85
N GLU A 272 25.95 24.23 2.81
CA GLU A 272 25.87 23.16 1.82
C GLU A 272 26.70 21.97 2.30
N SER A 273 26.18 20.80 2.15
CA SER A 273 26.90 19.56 2.46
C SER A 273 26.63 18.51 1.38
N LEU A 274 27.67 17.78 1.00
CA LEU A 274 27.56 16.65 0.11
C LEU A 274 27.14 15.44 0.91
N HIS A 275 26.10 14.77 0.45
CA HIS A 275 25.66 13.50 0.98
C HIS A 275 25.75 12.42 -0.09
N VAL A 276 26.12 11.23 0.33
CA VAL A 276 26.13 10.06 -0.55
C VAL A 276 24.69 9.58 -0.75
N ASP A 277 24.29 9.41 -2.00
CA ASP A 277 23.05 8.72 -2.33
C ASP A 277 23.30 7.21 -2.29
N GLU A 278 23.11 6.62 -1.09
CA GLU A 278 23.36 5.19 -0.84
C GLU A 278 22.55 4.28 -1.76
N LYS A 279 21.32 4.65 -2.12
CA LYS A 279 20.50 3.86 -3.04
C LYS A 279 21.07 3.83 -4.44
N LYS A 280 21.52 4.98 -4.92
CA LYS A 280 22.14 5.08 -6.25
C LYS A 280 23.50 4.38 -6.30
N LEU A 281 24.26 4.46 -5.19
CA LEU A 281 25.52 3.75 -5.02
C LEU A 281 25.33 2.23 -5.10
N MET A 282 24.38 1.69 -4.35
CA MET A 282 24.08 0.25 -4.33
C MET A 282 23.55 -0.28 -5.67
N GLN A 283 22.75 0.52 -6.40
CA GLN A 283 22.07 0.06 -7.61
C GLN A 283 22.96 0.07 -8.85
N LYS A 284 23.81 1.08 -9.02
CA LYS A 284 24.55 1.24 -10.28
C LYS A 284 26.05 0.99 -10.22
N TYR A 285 26.69 1.47 -9.18
CA TYR A 285 28.16 1.49 -9.11
C TYR A 285 28.68 1.41 -7.68
N PRO A 286 28.77 0.22 -7.09
CA PRO A 286 29.23 0.08 -5.70
C PRO A 286 30.65 0.65 -5.48
N PHE A 287 31.43 0.87 -6.56
CA PHE A 287 32.81 1.33 -6.49
C PHE A 287 33.03 2.79 -6.89
N ILE A 288 32.00 3.48 -7.43
CA ILE A 288 32.17 4.87 -7.91
C ILE A 288 31.47 5.83 -6.95
N PHE A 289 32.14 6.16 -5.88
CA PHE A 289 31.65 7.03 -4.82
C PHE A 289 31.26 8.44 -5.30
N ALA A 290 31.98 8.98 -6.26
CA ALA A 290 31.80 10.37 -6.72
C ALA A 290 30.46 10.60 -7.46
N GLU A 291 29.98 9.63 -8.22
CA GLU A 291 28.72 9.77 -8.97
C GLU A 291 27.47 9.65 -8.08
N CYS A 292 27.63 9.12 -6.87
CA CYS A 292 26.51 8.95 -5.92
C CYS A 292 26.39 10.08 -4.90
N GLN A 293 27.13 11.16 -5.07
CA GLN A 293 27.05 12.32 -4.18
C GLN A 293 25.86 13.21 -4.58
N LYS A 294 25.09 13.61 -3.56
CA LYS A 294 23.97 14.52 -3.69
C LYS A 294 24.26 15.79 -2.93
N LEU A 295 24.20 16.93 -3.61
CA LEU A 295 24.32 18.22 -2.95
C LEU A 295 23.05 18.50 -2.13
N ALA A 296 23.15 18.46 -0.80
CA ALA A 296 22.07 18.86 0.09
C ALA A 296 22.33 20.27 0.61
N ARG A 297 21.42 21.19 0.29
CA ARG A 297 21.45 22.55 0.79
C ARG A 297 20.61 22.65 2.06
N LYS A 298 21.25 23.04 3.17
CA LYS A 298 20.53 23.40 4.40
C LYS A 298 20.39 24.91 4.47
N GLU A 299 19.16 25.36 4.56
CA GLU A 299 18.89 26.77 4.75
C GLU A 299 19.30 27.25 6.14
N ALA A 300 19.57 28.56 6.25
CA ALA A 300 19.85 29.18 7.54
C ALA A 300 18.63 29.10 8.46
N TYR A 301 18.85 28.85 9.73
CA TYR A 301 17.78 28.76 10.72
C TYR A 301 18.22 29.35 12.07
N VAL A 302 17.26 29.71 12.91
CA VAL A 302 17.50 30.09 14.30
C VAL A 302 17.35 28.91 15.21
N LYS A 303 18.42 28.54 15.92
CA LYS A 303 18.36 27.51 16.97
C LYS A 303 17.88 28.16 18.27
N ILE A 304 16.75 27.71 18.78
CA ILE A 304 16.19 28.16 20.07
C ILE A 304 16.39 27.04 21.08
N THR A 305 17.00 27.37 22.21
CA THR A 305 17.18 26.43 23.32
C THR A 305 16.43 26.98 24.54
N VAL A 306 15.48 26.22 25.02
CA VAL A 306 14.77 26.50 26.27
C VAL A 306 15.53 25.81 27.40
N ARG A 307 15.97 26.57 28.39
CA ARG A 307 16.63 26.04 29.57
C ARG A 307 15.56 25.60 30.58
N LYS A 308 15.67 24.34 31.06
CA LYS A 308 14.86 23.89 32.19
C LYS A 308 15.29 24.65 33.44
N GLU A 309 14.33 25.13 34.21
CA GLU A 309 14.66 25.66 35.55
C GLU A 309 15.33 24.53 36.33
N LYS A 310 16.51 24.81 36.88
CA LYS A 310 17.11 23.92 37.88
C LYS A 310 16.13 23.87 39.06
N GLY A 311 15.48 22.75 39.27
CA GLY A 311 14.68 22.54 40.45
C GLY A 311 15.51 22.92 41.67
N GLY A 312 15.05 23.90 42.42
CA GLY A 312 15.64 24.19 43.73
C GLY A 312 15.56 22.93 44.58
N ASN A 313 16.69 22.49 45.09
CA ASN A 313 16.69 21.55 46.19
C ASN A 313 16.02 22.28 47.37
N GLU A 314 14.79 21.96 47.64
CA GLU A 314 14.25 22.13 49.01
C GLU A 314 14.89 21.04 49.87
N ASN A 315 16.01 21.40 50.49
CA ASN A 315 16.52 20.80 51.70
C ASN A 315 16.90 21.97 52.59
N ASP A 316 16.02 22.32 53.46
CA ASP A 316 16.25 22.67 54.85
C ASP A 316 14.92 22.57 55.61
#